data_c72a3c04de9c3d977693eef2844f84d5
#
_entry.id   c72a3c04de9c3d977693eef2844f84d5
#
_cell.length_a   1.000
_cell.length_b   1.000
_cell.length_c   1.000
_cell.angle_alpha   90.00
_cell.angle_beta   90.00
_cell.angle_gamma   90.00
#
_symmetry.space_group_name_H-M   'P 1'
#
loop_
_entity.id
_entity.type
_entity.pdbx_description
1 polymer ?
#
loop_
_entity_poly.entity_id
_entity_poly.type
_entity_poly.pdbx_seq_one_letter_code
_entity_poly.pdbx_strand_id
1 'polypeptide(L)'
;MSQLFTANALEGEIALVTGASRGIGASIAAALAAAGASVVGTATSQGGADSISAALGDQGRGIVLNVADDESVAAALKDIQANEGAPGILVNNAGITRDNLLMRMKQDEWDDVIATNLSGVFKVSKACLRGMMKARKGRIINIASVVGVMGNAGQANYAATKAGVIGFSKSLAREVGSRGITVNVVAPGFIDTDMTKDLPEANRDAMLSQIPLGRLGDSLEIANAVLFLATAGGAYITGETLHVNGGMVMD
;
A
#
# COMPACT_ATOMS: atom_id res chain seq x y z
N MET A 1 -19.59 11.12 -19.73
CA MET A 1 -18.36 11.56 -19.03
C MET A 1 -18.06 10.51 -17.98
N SER A 2 -16.84 9.98 -17.95
CA SER A 2 -16.47 8.93 -16.98
C SER A 2 -16.44 9.52 -15.57
N GLN A 3 -17.06 8.84 -14.62
CA GLN A 3 -17.12 9.23 -13.19
C GLN A 3 -15.81 8.92 -12.44
N LEU A 4 -14.67 8.85 -13.14
CA LEU A 4 -13.40 8.35 -12.62
C LEU A 4 -12.82 9.14 -11.45
N PHE A 5 -13.12 10.41 -11.34
CA PHE A 5 -12.60 11.32 -10.33
C PHE A 5 -13.69 12.22 -9.72
N THR A 6 -14.92 11.73 -9.64
CA THR A 6 -15.99 12.43 -8.91
C THR A 6 -15.88 12.13 -7.41
N ALA A 7 -16.38 13.04 -6.59
CA ALA A 7 -16.39 12.87 -5.13
C ALA A 7 -17.11 11.59 -4.64
N ASN A 8 -17.86 10.90 -5.49
CA ASN A 8 -18.63 9.70 -5.18
C ASN A 8 -18.19 8.47 -5.99
N ALA A 9 -16.97 8.49 -6.57
CA ALA A 9 -16.48 7.38 -7.40
C ALA A 9 -16.41 6.04 -6.66
N LEU A 10 -16.30 6.08 -5.32
CA LEU A 10 -16.19 4.92 -4.42
C LEU A 10 -17.32 4.87 -3.38
N GLU A 11 -18.44 5.54 -3.65
CA GLU A 11 -19.60 5.50 -2.76
C GLU A 11 -20.08 4.06 -2.52
N GLY A 12 -20.27 3.69 -1.26
CA GLY A 12 -20.65 2.34 -0.84
C GLY A 12 -19.52 1.31 -0.83
N GLU A 13 -18.29 1.70 -1.18
CA GLU A 13 -17.11 0.83 -1.05
C GLU A 13 -16.51 0.94 0.36
N ILE A 14 -16.03 -0.21 0.86
CA ILE A 14 -15.25 -0.29 2.10
C ILE A 14 -13.79 -0.51 1.73
N ALA A 15 -12.92 0.39 2.19
CA ALA A 15 -11.49 0.34 1.91
C ALA A 15 -10.68 0.08 3.19
N LEU A 16 -9.84 -0.95 3.18
CA LEU A 16 -8.83 -1.21 4.21
C LEU A 16 -7.46 -0.73 3.73
N VAL A 17 -6.85 0.20 4.48
CA VAL A 17 -5.51 0.73 4.18
C VAL A 17 -4.57 0.40 5.33
N THR A 18 -3.57 -0.46 5.11
CA THR A 18 -2.60 -0.79 6.15
C THR A 18 -1.51 0.28 6.25
N GLY A 19 -1.10 0.61 7.50
CA GLY A 19 -0.07 1.63 7.74
C GLY A 19 -0.49 3.05 7.34
N ALA A 20 -1.71 3.46 7.72
CA ALA A 20 -2.34 4.71 7.29
C ALA A 20 -2.10 5.91 8.22
N SER A 21 -1.22 5.80 9.23
CA SER A 21 -1.04 6.87 10.22
C SER A 21 -0.20 8.06 9.73
N ARG A 22 0.56 7.91 8.64
CA ARG A 22 1.43 8.95 8.07
C ARG A 22 1.82 8.66 6.63
N GLY A 23 2.46 9.63 5.98
CA GLY A 23 3.09 9.51 4.67
C GLY A 23 2.14 9.00 3.59
N ILE A 24 2.61 8.09 2.75
CA ILE A 24 1.86 7.55 1.61
C ILE A 24 0.52 6.93 2.07
N GLY A 25 0.54 6.15 3.16
CA GLY A 25 -0.67 5.48 3.65
C GLY A 25 -1.77 6.47 4.10
N ALA A 26 -1.39 7.56 4.76
CA ALA A 26 -2.34 8.61 5.17
C ALA A 26 -2.93 9.32 3.94
N SER A 27 -2.10 9.66 2.95
CA SER A 27 -2.56 10.28 1.69
C SER A 27 -3.49 9.36 0.91
N ILE A 28 -3.22 8.05 0.88
CA ILE A 28 -4.10 7.06 0.25
C ILE A 28 -5.44 6.99 0.98
N ALA A 29 -5.43 6.89 2.31
CA ALA A 29 -6.65 6.83 3.11
C ALA A 29 -7.53 8.07 2.90
N ALA A 30 -6.92 9.27 2.92
CA ALA A 30 -7.63 10.52 2.65
C ALA A 30 -8.19 10.60 1.23
N ALA A 31 -7.44 10.16 0.20
CA ALA A 31 -7.91 10.19 -1.18
C ALA A 31 -9.09 9.22 -1.43
N LEU A 32 -9.05 8.02 -0.84
CA LEU A 32 -10.16 7.06 -0.94
C LEU A 32 -11.41 7.57 -0.20
N ALA A 33 -11.24 8.17 0.97
CA ALA A 33 -12.32 8.82 1.72
C ALA A 33 -12.94 9.98 0.96
N ALA A 34 -12.12 10.86 0.39
CA ALA A 34 -12.60 11.99 -0.44
C ALA A 34 -13.35 11.53 -1.70
N ALA A 35 -13.10 10.30 -2.18
CA ALA A 35 -13.82 9.67 -3.28
C ALA A 35 -15.08 8.93 -2.83
N GLY A 36 -15.49 9.00 -1.56
CA GLY A 36 -16.72 8.44 -1.01
C GLY A 36 -16.62 7.04 -0.41
N ALA A 37 -15.42 6.47 -0.29
CA ALA A 37 -15.25 5.19 0.39
C ALA A 37 -15.36 5.33 1.92
N SER A 38 -15.94 4.33 2.59
CA SER A 38 -15.77 4.14 4.03
C SER A 38 -14.39 3.53 4.28
N VAL A 39 -13.49 4.26 4.95
CA VAL A 39 -12.08 3.88 5.08
C VAL A 39 -11.76 3.36 6.47
N VAL A 40 -11.20 2.17 6.56
CA VAL A 40 -10.55 1.67 7.78
C VAL A 40 -9.03 1.74 7.57
N GLY A 41 -8.39 2.67 8.25
CA GLY A 41 -6.93 2.80 8.26
C GLY A 41 -6.32 2.07 9.45
N THR A 42 -5.10 1.53 9.30
CA THR A 42 -4.47 0.83 10.41
C THR A 42 -3.13 1.41 10.83
N ALA A 43 -2.82 1.26 12.10
CA ALA A 43 -1.52 1.56 12.70
C ALA A 43 -1.14 0.45 13.70
N THR A 44 0.13 0.39 14.09
CA THR A 44 0.60 -0.58 15.10
C THR A 44 0.37 -0.13 16.54
N SER A 45 -0.07 1.10 16.75
CA SER A 45 -0.34 1.67 18.08
C SER A 45 -1.72 2.32 18.15
N GLN A 46 -2.27 2.41 19.37
CA GLN A 46 -3.55 3.08 19.59
C GLN A 46 -3.49 4.56 19.21
N GLY A 47 -2.44 5.29 19.58
CA GLY A 47 -2.28 6.70 19.19
C GLY A 47 -2.24 6.91 17.67
N GLY A 48 -1.65 5.97 16.92
CA GLY A 48 -1.72 5.99 15.45
C GLY A 48 -3.13 5.74 14.92
N ALA A 49 -3.88 4.81 15.52
CA ALA A 49 -5.28 4.56 15.18
C ALA A 49 -6.17 5.78 15.47
N ASP A 50 -5.98 6.41 16.63
CA ASP A 50 -6.71 7.62 17.02
C ASP A 50 -6.44 8.78 16.05
N SER A 51 -5.18 8.95 15.64
CA SER A 51 -4.78 9.97 14.65
C SER A 51 -5.44 9.73 13.28
N ILE A 52 -5.56 8.47 12.84
CA ILE A 52 -6.27 8.11 11.61
C ILE A 52 -7.75 8.46 11.72
N SER A 53 -8.40 8.10 12.85
CA SER A 53 -9.82 8.41 13.08
C SER A 53 -10.07 9.91 13.06
N ALA A 54 -9.22 10.70 13.71
CA ALA A 54 -9.31 12.15 13.71
C ALA A 54 -9.15 12.76 12.30
N ALA A 55 -8.27 12.18 11.47
CA ALA A 55 -8.03 12.66 10.11
C ALA A 55 -9.16 12.31 9.13
N LEU A 56 -9.80 11.15 9.30
CA LEU A 56 -10.87 10.67 8.42
C LEU A 56 -12.26 11.21 8.80
N GLY A 57 -12.46 11.60 10.08
CA GLY A 57 -13.75 12.07 10.58
C GLY A 57 -14.87 11.05 10.31
N ASP A 58 -16.00 11.50 9.77
CA ASP A 58 -17.17 10.64 9.50
C ASP A 58 -16.96 9.68 8.32
N GLN A 59 -15.87 9.80 7.57
CA GLN A 59 -15.60 8.96 6.39
C GLN A 59 -14.80 7.69 6.72
N GLY A 60 -14.41 7.49 8.00
CA GLY A 60 -13.67 6.29 8.36
C GLY A 60 -13.12 6.31 9.78
N ARG A 61 -12.38 5.28 10.11
CA ARG A 61 -11.75 5.14 11.42
C ARG A 61 -10.38 4.47 11.34
N GLY A 62 -9.61 4.62 12.40
CA GLY A 62 -8.36 3.91 12.62
C GLY A 62 -8.52 2.74 13.57
N ILE A 63 -7.81 1.66 13.30
CA ILE A 63 -7.72 0.49 14.19
C ILE A 63 -6.26 0.06 14.38
N VAL A 64 -6.02 -0.67 15.47
CA VAL A 64 -4.71 -1.28 15.69
C VAL A 64 -4.60 -2.58 14.90
N LEU A 65 -3.54 -2.70 14.10
CA LEU A 65 -3.22 -3.90 13.34
C LEU A 65 -1.71 -4.04 13.18
N ASN A 66 -1.16 -5.17 13.64
CA ASN A 66 0.15 -5.65 13.27
C ASN A 66 0.01 -6.68 12.14
N VAL A 67 0.41 -6.33 10.92
CA VAL A 67 0.28 -7.20 9.74
C VAL A 67 1.16 -8.46 9.80
N ALA A 68 2.20 -8.46 10.63
CA ALA A 68 3.07 -9.62 10.83
C ALA A 68 2.44 -10.69 11.76
N ASP A 69 1.41 -10.34 12.53
CA ASP A 69 0.76 -11.18 13.52
C ASP A 69 -0.59 -11.72 13.00
N ASP A 70 -0.74 -13.05 12.98
CA ASP A 70 -1.95 -13.72 12.48
C ASP A 70 -3.18 -13.46 13.35
N GLU A 71 -3.01 -13.39 14.67
CA GLU A 71 -4.11 -13.13 15.60
C GLU A 71 -4.59 -11.69 15.48
N SER A 72 -3.65 -10.74 15.34
CA SER A 72 -3.95 -9.33 15.08
C SER A 72 -4.71 -9.15 13.76
N VAL A 73 -4.28 -9.82 12.68
CA VAL A 73 -4.98 -9.77 11.40
C VAL A 73 -6.39 -10.35 11.52
N ALA A 74 -6.54 -11.50 12.15
CA ALA A 74 -7.85 -12.15 12.32
C ALA A 74 -8.81 -11.29 13.15
N ALA A 75 -8.34 -10.71 14.25
CA ALA A 75 -9.13 -9.84 15.13
C ALA A 75 -9.57 -8.56 14.38
N ALA A 76 -8.65 -7.90 13.68
CA ALA A 76 -8.94 -6.69 12.91
C ALA A 76 -9.99 -6.94 11.82
N LEU A 77 -9.85 -8.00 11.02
CA LEU A 77 -10.82 -8.33 9.97
C LEU A 77 -12.19 -8.72 10.53
N LYS A 78 -12.24 -9.37 11.69
CA LYS A 78 -13.49 -9.68 12.38
C LYS A 78 -14.18 -8.40 12.85
N ASP A 79 -13.43 -7.46 13.42
CA ASP A 79 -13.93 -6.16 13.85
C ASP A 79 -14.46 -5.34 12.67
N ILE A 80 -13.70 -5.22 11.58
CA ILE A 80 -14.11 -4.53 10.36
C ILE A 80 -15.40 -5.15 9.81
N GLN A 81 -15.47 -6.47 9.73
CA GLN A 81 -16.65 -7.15 9.19
C GLN A 81 -17.91 -6.94 10.02
N ALA A 82 -17.76 -6.76 11.34
CA ALA A 82 -18.88 -6.51 12.25
C ALA A 82 -19.41 -5.08 12.16
N ASN A 83 -18.56 -4.10 11.90
CA ASN A 83 -18.90 -2.68 11.94
C ASN A 83 -19.20 -2.11 10.53
N GLU A 84 -18.37 -2.40 9.53
CA GLU A 84 -18.49 -1.85 8.17
C GLU A 84 -18.95 -2.89 7.15
N GLY A 85 -18.57 -4.14 7.32
CA GLY A 85 -18.73 -5.19 6.33
C GLY A 85 -17.39 -5.65 5.74
N ALA A 86 -17.46 -6.48 4.70
CA ALA A 86 -16.25 -7.01 4.08
C ALA A 86 -15.56 -5.95 3.19
N PRO A 87 -14.25 -5.69 3.35
CA PRO A 87 -13.53 -4.76 2.50
C PRO A 87 -13.60 -5.16 1.02
N GLY A 88 -14.07 -4.25 0.17
CA GLY A 88 -14.04 -4.37 -1.29
C GLY A 88 -12.72 -3.86 -1.89
N ILE A 89 -12.03 -2.97 -1.16
CA ILE A 89 -10.75 -2.40 -1.54
C ILE A 89 -9.74 -2.70 -0.43
N LEU A 90 -8.60 -3.28 -0.80
CA LEU A 90 -7.46 -3.49 0.09
C LEU A 90 -6.24 -2.77 -0.45
N VAL A 91 -5.63 -1.92 0.36
CA VAL A 91 -4.33 -1.32 0.07
C VAL A 91 -3.30 -1.82 1.10
N ASN A 92 -2.42 -2.70 0.66
CA ASN A 92 -1.28 -3.17 1.45
C ASN A 92 -0.14 -2.14 1.34
N ASN A 93 -0.11 -1.19 2.27
CA ASN A 93 0.90 -0.14 2.32
C ASN A 93 1.85 -0.29 3.52
N ALA A 94 1.45 -0.95 4.60
CA ALA A 94 2.32 -1.15 5.76
C ALA A 94 3.66 -1.77 5.36
N GLY A 95 4.75 -1.18 5.86
CA GLY A 95 6.09 -1.66 5.58
C GLY A 95 7.14 -0.97 6.44
N ILE A 96 8.26 -1.63 6.60
CA ILE A 96 9.44 -1.17 7.35
C ILE A 96 10.69 -1.34 6.51
N THR A 97 11.74 -0.63 6.89
CA THR A 97 13.12 -0.85 6.43
C THR A 97 14.03 -1.21 7.62
N ARG A 98 15.04 -2.01 7.36
CA ARG A 98 16.15 -2.32 8.25
C ARG A 98 17.40 -2.36 7.38
N ASP A 99 17.91 -1.18 7.06
CA ASP A 99 18.97 -1.02 6.07
C ASP A 99 20.32 -1.38 6.68
N ASN A 100 21.01 -2.31 6.04
CA ASN A 100 22.37 -2.72 6.41
C ASN A 100 23.04 -3.40 5.21
N LEU A 101 24.37 -3.28 5.10
CA LEU A 101 25.12 -4.07 4.12
C LEU A 101 24.96 -5.57 4.41
N LEU A 102 24.79 -6.38 3.37
CA LEU A 102 24.49 -7.81 3.52
C LEU A 102 25.47 -8.55 4.46
N MET A 103 26.75 -8.22 4.39
CA MET A 103 27.78 -8.81 5.29
C MET A 103 27.60 -8.47 6.76
N ARG A 104 26.83 -7.43 7.08
CA ARG A 104 26.57 -6.96 8.45
C ARG A 104 25.13 -7.12 8.87
N MET A 105 24.25 -7.45 7.93
CA MET A 105 22.82 -7.62 8.17
C MET A 105 22.58 -8.77 9.13
N LYS A 106 21.85 -8.48 10.19
CA LYS A 106 21.47 -9.47 11.19
C LYS A 106 20.25 -10.24 10.75
N GLN A 107 20.07 -11.45 11.29
CA GLN A 107 18.93 -12.30 10.96
C GLN A 107 17.60 -11.63 11.35
N ASP A 108 17.53 -10.96 12.49
CA ASP A 108 16.35 -10.24 12.95
C ASP A 108 16.00 -9.06 12.02
N GLU A 109 16.99 -8.34 11.48
CA GLU A 109 16.76 -7.28 10.49
C GLU A 109 16.16 -7.82 9.19
N TRP A 110 16.59 -9.02 8.78
CA TRP A 110 16.00 -9.72 7.63
C TRP A 110 14.58 -10.19 7.93
N ASP A 111 14.41 -10.93 9.03
CA ASP A 111 13.15 -11.56 9.39
C ASP A 111 12.03 -10.54 9.65
N ASP A 112 12.32 -9.42 10.33
CA ASP A 112 11.37 -8.33 10.54
C ASP A 112 10.82 -7.78 9.21
N VAL A 113 11.73 -7.54 8.24
CA VAL A 113 11.35 -6.97 6.94
C VAL A 113 10.53 -7.98 6.13
N ILE A 114 10.92 -9.26 6.11
CA ILE A 114 10.16 -10.33 5.45
C ILE A 114 8.78 -10.49 6.09
N ALA A 115 8.71 -10.56 7.42
CA ALA A 115 7.47 -10.75 8.15
C ALA A 115 6.46 -9.62 7.89
N THR A 116 6.92 -8.37 7.89
CA THR A 116 6.05 -7.21 7.70
C THR A 116 5.71 -6.99 6.23
N ASN A 117 6.74 -6.86 5.37
CA ASN A 117 6.55 -6.35 4.01
C ASN A 117 6.06 -7.40 3.01
N LEU A 118 6.30 -8.69 3.27
CA LEU A 118 5.90 -9.77 2.36
C LEU A 118 4.86 -10.69 2.98
N SER A 119 5.17 -11.27 4.14
CA SER A 119 4.23 -12.17 4.83
C SER A 119 2.97 -11.43 5.27
N GLY A 120 3.09 -10.17 5.73
CA GLY A 120 1.96 -9.33 6.07
C GLY A 120 1.02 -9.08 4.88
N VAL A 121 1.57 -8.78 3.70
CA VAL A 121 0.79 -8.63 2.46
C VAL A 121 0.00 -9.91 2.16
N PHE A 122 0.63 -11.07 2.24
CA PHE A 122 -0.04 -12.36 2.07
C PHE A 122 -1.16 -12.56 3.08
N LYS A 123 -0.89 -12.35 4.37
CA LYS A 123 -1.86 -12.58 5.46
C LYS A 123 -3.11 -11.71 5.32
N VAL A 124 -2.94 -10.40 5.13
CA VAL A 124 -4.06 -9.46 5.00
C VAL A 124 -4.84 -9.71 3.70
N SER A 125 -4.15 -9.95 2.58
CA SER A 125 -4.80 -10.29 1.31
C SER A 125 -5.65 -11.54 1.43
N LYS A 126 -5.10 -12.63 2.01
CA LYS A 126 -5.81 -13.90 2.24
C LYS A 126 -7.07 -13.69 3.12
N ALA A 127 -6.96 -12.87 4.15
CA ALA A 127 -8.07 -12.60 5.06
C ALA A 127 -9.22 -11.82 4.40
N CYS A 128 -8.91 -10.84 3.52
CA CYS A 128 -9.91 -10.09 2.76
C CYS A 128 -10.52 -10.88 1.60
N LEU A 129 -9.75 -11.82 1.02
CA LEU A 129 -10.09 -12.48 -0.23
C LEU A 129 -11.43 -13.24 -0.18
N ARG A 130 -11.76 -13.87 0.96
CA ARG A 130 -13.03 -14.62 1.12
C ARG A 130 -14.26 -13.73 0.88
N GLY A 131 -14.24 -12.51 1.40
CA GLY A 131 -15.32 -11.51 1.20
C GLY A 131 -15.42 -11.09 -0.26
N MET A 132 -14.30 -10.73 -0.86
CA MET A 132 -14.23 -10.32 -2.27
C MET A 132 -14.67 -11.44 -3.22
N MET A 133 -14.26 -12.69 -2.99
CA MET A 133 -14.67 -13.86 -3.76
C MET A 133 -16.19 -14.10 -3.70
N LYS A 134 -16.80 -13.93 -2.51
CA LYS A 134 -18.25 -14.04 -2.32
C LYS A 134 -18.99 -12.91 -3.05
N ALA A 135 -18.49 -11.69 -2.97
CA ALA A 135 -19.06 -10.52 -3.65
C ALA A 135 -18.82 -10.53 -5.16
N ARG A 136 -17.88 -11.35 -5.68
CA ARG A 136 -17.39 -11.33 -7.06
C ARG A 136 -16.92 -9.94 -7.48
N LYS A 137 -16.31 -9.21 -6.57
CA LYS A 137 -15.81 -7.85 -6.75
C LYS A 137 -14.70 -7.59 -5.73
N GLY A 138 -13.60 -7.02 -6.17
CA GLY A 138 -12.51 -6.62 -5.27
C GLY A 138 -11.41 -5.86 -5.99
N ARG A 139 -10.67 -5.08 -5.21
CA ARG A 139 -9.48 -4.34 -5.62
C ARG A 139 -8.40 -4.55 -4.58
N ILE A 140 -7.33 -5.22 -4.95
CA ILE A 140 -6.14 -5.39 -4.11
C ILE A 140 -5.02 -4.57 -4.74
N ILE A 141 -4.49 -3.60 -4.01
CA ILE A 141 -3.43 -2.71 -4.46
C ILE A 141 -2.28 -2.82 -3.46
N ASN A 142 -1.14 -3.30 -3.91
CA ASN A 142 0.03 -3.50 -3.10
C ASN A 142 1.06 -2.39 -3.35
N ILE A 143 1.56 -1.76 -2.29
CA ILE A 143 2.59 -0.73 -2.42
C ILE A 143 3.97 -1.41 -2.39
N ALA A 144 4.60 -1.47 -3.56
CA ALA A 144 5.98 -1.93 -3.70
C ALA A 144 6.98 -0.77 -3.52
N SER A 145 7.99 -0.71 -4.36
CA SER A 145 9.00 0.36 -4.44
C SER A 145 9.81 0.20 -5.72
N VAL A 146 10.35 1.29 -6.23
CA VAL A 146 11.40 1.28 -7.26
C VAL A 146 12.58 0.38 -6.87
N VAL A 147 12.88 0.31 -5.56
CA VAL A 147 13.95 -0.56 -5.02
C VAL A 147 13.69 -2.05 -5.27
N GLY A 148 12.42 -2.47 -5.31
CA GLY A 148 12.06 -3.85 -5.66
C GLY A 148 12.32 -4.21 -7.12
N VAL A 149 12.52 -3.22 -7.99
CA VAL A 149 12.78 -3.40 -9.42
C VAL A 149 14.27 -3.27 -9.71
N MET A 150 14.90 -2.18 -9.25
CA MET A 150 16.30 -1.87 -9.57
C MET A 150 17.32 -2.33 -8.51
N GLY A 151 16.86 -2.66 -7.31
CA GLY A 151 17.73 -2.89 -6.16
C GLY A 151 18.29 -1.60 -5.56
N ASN A 152 18.85 -1.69 -4.35
CA ASN A 152 19.61 -0.62 -3.73
C ASN A 152 20.64 -1.21 -2.73
N ALA A 153 21.83 -0.67 -2.71
CA ALA A 153 22.86 -1.10 -1.76
C ALA A 153 22.40 -0.91 -0.31
N GLY A 154 22.61 -1.92 0.54
CA GLY A 154 22.16 -1.91 1.93
C GLY A 154 20.68 -2.27 2.16
N GLN A 155 19.92 -2.55 1.11
CA GLN A 155 18.49 -2.86 1.17
C GLN A 155 18.16 -4.24 0.58
N ALA A 156 19.04 -5.22 0.70
CA ALA A 156 18.79 -6.55 0.11
C ALA A 156 17.51 -7.21 0.63
N ASN A 157 17.22 -7.10 1.94
CA ASN A 157 15.97 -7.56 2.57
C ASN A 157 14.74 -6.82 2.02
N TYR A 158 14.78 -5.49 1.98
CA TYR A 158 13.69 -4.66 1.49
C TYR A 158 13.44 -4.90 -0.01
N ALA A 159 14.49 -4.90 -0.84
CA ALA A 159 14.40 -5.19 -2.27
C ALA A 159 13.77 -6.57 -2.52
N ALA A 160 14.21 -7.60 -1.80
CA ALA A 160 13.65 -8.95 -1.90
C ALA A 160 12.15 -8.97 -1.60
N THR A 161 11.69 -8.26 -0.54
CA THR A 161 10.26 -8.21 -0.22
C THR A 161 9.45 -7.48 -1.28
N LYS A 162 9.95 -6.33 -1.78
CA LYS A 162 9.22 -5.53 -2.76
C LYS A 162 9.17 -6.21 -4.13
N ALA A 163 10.23 -6.90 -4.54
CA ALA A 163 10.21 -7.79 -5.71
C ALA A 163 9.27 -8.98 -5.50
N GLY A 164 9.27 -9.58 -4.30
CA GLY A 164 8.36 -10.68 -3.93
C GLY A 164 6.88 -10.27 -4.01
N VAL A 165 6.54 -9.06 -3.58
CA VAL A 165 5.18 -8.49 -3.69
C VAL A 165 4.73 -8.38 -5.16
N ILE A 166 5.63 -7.98 -6.07
CA ILE A 166 5.32 -7.92 -7.52
C ILE A 166 4.99 -9.32 -8.05
N GLY A 167 5.83 -10.32 -7.75
CA GLY A 167 5.60 -11.71 -8.15
C GLY A 167 4.31 -12.30 -7.55
N PHE A 168 4.08 -12.06 -6.25
CA PHE A 168 2.86 -12.45 -5.54
C PHE A 168 1.62 -11.86 -6.20
N SER A 169 1.63 -10.58 -6.53
CA SER A 169 0.51 -9.87 -7.14
C SER A 169 0.14 -10.44 -8.51
N LYS A 170 1.13 -10.73 -9.35
CA LYS A 170 0.93 -11.36 -10.67
C LYS A 170 0.30 -12.74 -10.55
N SER A 171 0.74 -13.55 -9.59
CA SER A 171 0.18 -14.89 -9.35
C SER A 171 -1.26 -14.81 -8.85
N LEU A 172 -1.51 -13.98 -7.84
CA LEU A 172 -2.85 -13.80 -7.27
C LEU A 172 -3.83 -13.23 -8.32
N ALA A 173 -3.39 -12.29 -9.17
CA ALA A 173 -4.22 -11.75 -10.25
C ALA A 173 -4.75 -12.83 -11.20
N ARG A 174 -3.91 -13.81 -11.54
CA ARG A 174 -4.30 -14.97 -12.38
C ARG A 174 -5.32 -15.87 -11.68
N GLU A 175 -5.17 -16.06 -10.37
CA GLU A 175 -6.04 -16.91 -9.56
C GLU A 175 -7.44 -16.31 -9.40
N VAL A 176 -7.55 -15.00 -9.18
CA VAL A 176 -8.82 -14.38 -8.76
C VAL A 176 -9.51 -13.54 -9.85
N GLY A 177 -8.87 -13.32 -11.00
CA GLY A 177 -9.40 -12.47 -12.07
C GLY A 177 -10.77 -12.90 -12.58
N SER A 178 -11.04 -14.21 -12.69
CA SER A 178 -12.36 -14.76 -13.07
C SER A 178 -13.49 -14.46 -12.06
N ARG A 179 -13.13 -13.92 -10.90
CA ARG A 179 -14.05 -13.49 -9.85
C ARG A 179 -14.28 -11.98 -9.81
N GLY A 180 -13.83 -11.25 -10.83
CA GLY A 180 -13.97 -9.79 -10.88
C GLY A 180 -13.08 -9.04 -9.88
N ILE A 181 -12.02 -9.70 -9.41
CA ILE A 181 -11.05 -9.12 -8.46
C ILE A 181 -9.79 -8.75 -9.24
N THR A 182 -9.35 -7.51 -9.14
CA THR A 182 -8.06 -7.07 -9.68
C THR A 182 -7.01 -7.01 -8.60
N VAL A 183 -5.78 -7.35 -8.96
CA VAL A 183 -4.61 -7.29 -8.06
C VAL A 183 -3.50 -6.56 -8.79
N ASN A 184 -3.13 -5.38 -8.30
CA ASN A 184 -2.12 -4.55 -8.92
C ASN A 184 -1.09 -4.07 -7.90
N VAL A 185 0.01 -3.56 -8.40
CA VAL A 185 1.10 -2.98 -7.63
C VAL A 185 1.26 -1.52 -8.01
N VAL A 186 1.48 -0.65 -7.03
CA VAL A 186 2.04 0.68 -7.26
C VAL A 186 3.47 0.66 -6.74
N ALA A 187 4.42 1.07 -7.57
CA ALA A 187 5.84 1.13 -7.24
C ALA A 187 6.32 2.59 -7.18
N PRO A 188 6.31 3.20 -5.98
CA PRO A 188 6.81 4.55 -5.78
C PRO A 188 8.31 4.65 -6.03
N GLY A 189 8.75 5.81 -6.54
CA GLY A 189 10.15 6.24 -6.48
C GLY A 189 10.48 6.89 -5.12
N PHE A 190 11.34 7.91 -5.15
CA PHE A 190 11.63 8.72 -3.97
C PHE A 190 10.53 9.74 -3.74
N ILE A 191 9.82 9.59 -2.62
CA ILE A 191 8.67 10.42 -2.24
C ILE A 191 9.07 11.32 -1.07
N ASP A 192 8.69 12.59 -1.15
CA ASP A 192 8.88 13.55 -0.06
C ASP A 192 7.96 13.17 1.12
N THR A 193 8.57 12.59 2.13
CA THR A 193 7.94 12.15 3.38
C THR A 193 8.85 12.51 4.53
N ASP A 194 8.38 12.35 5.76
CA ASP A 194 9.21 12.60 6.94
C ASP A 194 10.54 11.79 6.94
N MET A 195 10.57 10.66 6.23
CA MET A 195 11.79 9.85 6.09
C MET A 195 12.85 10.48 5.17
N THR A 196 12.46 11.37 4.26
CA THR A 196 13.37 12.00 3.29
C THR A 196 13.76 13.42 3.67
N LYS A 197 13.03 14.07 4.59
CA LYS A 197 13.28 15.47 5.01
C LYS A 197 14.59 15.65 5.76
N ASP A 198 15.00 14.64 6.53
CA ASP A 198 16.20 14.69 7.39
C ASP A 198 17.48 14.24 6.69
N LEU A 199 17.42 13.98 5.37
CA LEU A 199 18.59 13.56 4.61
C LEU A 199 19.57 14.72 4.41
N PRO A 200 20.89 14.47 4.54
CA PRO A 200 21.91 15.46 4.15
C PRO A 200 21.75 15.92 2.71
N GLU A 201 22.01 17.20 2.44
CA GLU A 201 21.82 17.83 1.13
C GLU A 201 22.52 17.08 0.00
N ALA A 202 23.75 16.62 0.22
CA ALA A 202 24.51 15.82 -0.75
C ALA A 202 23.81 14.50 -1.11
N ASN A 203 23.13 13.87 -0.16
CA ASN A 203 22.37 12.65 -0.43
C ASN A 203 21.08 12.96 -1.21
N ARG A 204 20.46 14.10 -0.91
CA ARG A 204 19.28 14.57 -1.63
C ARG A 204 19.60 14.88 -3.09
N ASP A 205 20.71 15.56 -3.36
CA ASP A 205 21.16 15.87 -4.72
C ASP A 205 21.49 14.59 -5.51
N ALA A 206 22.14 13.63 -4.87
CA ALA A 206 22.39 12.32 -5.48
C ALA A 206 21.12 11.55 -5.82
N MET A 207 20.07 11.65 -4.99
CA MET A 207 18.75 11.09 -5.29
C MET A 207 18.07 11.83 -6.44
N LEU A 208 18.07 13.16 -6.42
CA LEU A 208 17.46 13.98 -7.47
C LEU A 208 18.08 13.74 -8.83
N SER A 209 19.40 13.52 -8.89
CA SER A 209 20.09 13.23 -10.17
C SER A 209 19.64 11.92 -10.84
N GLN A 210 19.02 11.00 -10.09
CA GLN A 210 18.49 9.75 -10.62
C GLN A 210 17.03 9.87 -11.12
N ILE A 211 16.38 11.00 -10.89
CA ILE A 211 14.98 11.21 -11.24
C ILE A 211 14.89 12.09 -12.49
N PRO A 212 14.47 11.58 -13.65
CA PRO A 212 14.32 12.39 -14.86
C PRO A 212 13.44 13.63 -14.71
N LEU A 213 12.38 13.56 -13.87
CA LEU A 213 11.55 14.74 -13.57
C LEU A 213 12.21 15.76 -12.64
N GLY A 214 13.42 15.48 -12.10
CA GLY A 214 14.25 16.42 -11.33
C GLY A 214 13.68 16.82 -9.96
N ARG A 215 12.69 16.10 -9.44
CA ARG A 215 12.08 16.34 -8.12
C ARG A 215 11.68 15.05 -7.43
N LEU A 216 11.55 15.11 -6.12
CA LEU A 216 10.86 14.05 -5.36
C LEU A 216 9.38 14.03 -5.74
N GLY A 217 8.77 12.85 -5.66
CA GLY A 217 7.32 12.71 -5.79
C GLY A 217 6.61 13.17 -4.52
N ASP A 218 5.34 13.53 -4.65
CA ASP A 218 4.45 13.80 -3.52
C ASP A 218 3.66 12.53 -3.18
N SER A 219 3.34 12.33 -1.89
CA SER A 219 2.51 11.22 -1.43
C SER A 219 1.12 11.22 -2.08
N LEU A 220 0.59 12.39 -2.46
CA LEU A 220 -0.67 12.52 -3.19
C LEU A 220 -0.56 11.94 -4.61
N GLU A 221 0.60 11.98 -5.26
CA GLU A 221 0.77 11.38 -6.59
C GLU A 221 0.64 9.84 -6.52
N ILE A 222 1.13 9.24 -5.42
CA ILE A 222 0.93 7.81 -5.16
C ILE A 222 -0.54 7.52 -4.83
N ALA A 223 -1.17 8.35 -4.01
CA ALA A 223 -2.58 8.21 -3.66
C ALA A 223 -3.49 8.30 -4.89
N ASN A 224 -3.21 9.19 -5.84
CA ASN A 224 -3.95 9.31 -7.11
C ASN A 224 -3.81 8.05 -7.98
N ALA A 225 -2.64 7.43 -8.03
CA ALA A 225 -2.43 6.17 -8.75
C ALA A 225 -3.23 5.02 -8.11
N VAL A 226 -3.23 4.95 -6.76
CA VAL A 226 -4.05 3.98 -6.02
C VAL A 226 -5.53 4.23 -6.25
N LEU A 227 -5.99 5.48 -6.19
CA LEU A 227 -7.38 5.85 -6.45
C LEU A 227 -7.82 5.42 -7.87
N PHE A 228 -6.99 5.68 -8.89
CA PHE A 228 -7.27 5.22 -10.25
C PHE A 228 -7.48 3.71 -10.31
N LEU A 229 -6.59 2.91 -9.72
CA LEU A 229 -6.70 1.45 -9.70
C LEU A 229 -7.88 0.94 -8.87
N ALA A 230 -8.31 1.68 -7.85
CA ALA A 230 -9.45 1.34 -7.01
C ALA A 230 -10.80 1.61 -7.69
N THR A 231 -10.86 2.57 -8.61
CA THR A 231 -12.10 2.98 -9.31
C THR A 231 -12.41 2.11 -10.54
N ALA A 232 -13.46 2.47 -11.26
CA ALA A 232 -13.83 1.86 -12.55
C ALA A 232 -12.71 2.00 -13.60
N GLY A 233 -11.82 3.00 -13.48
CA GLY A 233 -10.68 3.18 -14.38
C GLY A 233 -9.68 2.03 -14.36
N GLY A 234 -9.50 1.40 -13.21
CA GLY A 234 -8.65 0.22 -13.02
C GLY A 234 -9.35 -1.12 -13.30
N ALA A 235 -10.61 -1.12 -13.74
CA ALA A 235 -11.41 -2.36 -13.79
C ALA A 235 -10.89 -3.42 -14.76
N TYR A 236 -10.13 -3.02 -15.79
CA TYR A 236 -9.53 -3.94 -16.77
C TYR A 236 -8.01 -4.06 -16.62
N ILE A 237 -7.46 -3.58 -15.48
CA ILE A 237 -6.03 -3.64 -15.16
C ILE A 237 -5.85 -4.64 -14.02
N THR A 238 -5.09 -5.70 -14.25
CA THR A 238 -4.75 -6.70 -13.21
C THR A 238 -3.40 -7.35 -13.49
N GLY A 239 -2.64 -7.61 -12.43
CA GLY A 239 -1.28 -8.14 -12.51
C GLY A 239 -0.24 -7.09 -12.90
N GLU A 240 -0.62 -5.81 -12.99
CA GLU A 240 0.22 -4.72 -13.43
C GLU A 240 1.02 -4.12 -12.28
N THR A 241 2.22 -3.61 -12.61
CA THR A 241 3.04 -2.79 -11.71
C THR A 241 3.09 -1.37 -12.27
N LEU A 242 2.30 -0.47 -11.67
CA LEU A 242 2.27 0.93 -12.05
C LEU A 242 3.44 1.67 -11.38
N HIS A 243 4.41 2.08 -12.19
CA HIS A 243 5.56 2.84 -11.76
C HIS A 243 5.20 4.32 -11.57
N VAL A 244 5.35 4.84 -10.34
CA VAL A 244 5.11 6.26 -10.00
C VAL A 244 6.40 6.79 -9.38
N ASN A 245 7.41 7.05 -10.22
CA ASN A 245 8.79 7.23 -9.78
C ASN A 245 9.54 8.37 -10.49
N GLY A 246 8.83 9.23 -11.23
CA GLY A 246 9.45 10.35 -11.95
C GLY A 246 10.40 9.94 -13.08
N GLY A 247 10.27 8.69 -13.56
CA GLY A 247 11.09 8.15 -14.65
C GLY A 247 12.37 7.44 -14.19
N MET A 248 12.54 7.16 -12.89
CA MET A 248 13.72 6.42 -12.40
C MET A 248 13.81 5.00 -12.99
N VAL A 249 12.66 4.38 -13.22
CA VAL A 249 12.52 3.08 -13.89
C VAL A 249 11.48 3.24 -14.99
N MET A 250 11.81 2.74 -16.17
CA MET A 250 10.97 2.72 -17.36
C MET A 250 11.01 1.28 -17.90
N ASP A 251 9.90 0.53 -17.77
CA ASP A 251 9.70 -0.83 -18.29
C ASP A 251 8.77 -0.80 -19.52
#